data_7a16a91b670b9f7a8a8ac8296c54d621
#
_entry.id   7a16a91b670b9f7a8a8ac8296c54d621
#
_cell.length_a   1.000
_cell.length_b   1.000
_cell.length_c   1.000
_cell.angle_alpha   90.00
_cell.angle_beta   90.00
_cell.angle_gamma   90.00
#
_symmetry.space_group_name_H-M   'P 1'
#
loop_
_entity.id
_entity.type
_entity.pdbx_description
1 polymer ?
#
loop_
_entity_poly.entity_id
_entity_poly.type
_entity_poly.pdbx_seq_one_letter_code
_entity_poly.pdbx_strand_id
1 'polypeptide(L)'
;MGGSYFLNCYHGLCYNTLLFQTKIWTFMTQHRPSYFADLKNFDVNEFTVIVTCADGLEAALQIELDSFGLSSDVLRAGRVAVIVDLAKFYHICLYSRVASRVLLPLGEYHFKQKLSQATTNQPVEVLDEDVPEALYQFASRIDWINLFGLEHRFAIRLSTDKRLSVNQQFATLRIKDAIADTFNRAFGARPDVDAKQPDFQIFATANHKFAEIFLDLSGVSLHRRGYRVANTAAPLKENLAAALLYECGWHQGIHDAIIDPMCGSGTFITEALMMRAVFPVVLAKAPDEFRFY
;
A
#
# COMPACT_ATOMS: atom_id res chain seq x y z
N MET A 1 21.00 25.94 -21.59
CA MET A 1 21.65 24.61 -21.71
C MET A 1 21.27 23.82 -20.47
N GLY A 2 20.31 22.91 -20.55
CA GLY A 2 19.80 22.18 -19.38
C GLY A 2 18.62 21.28 -19.73
N GLY A 3 18.75 20.44 -20.74
CA GLY A 3 17.63 19.61 -21.20
C GLY A 3 17.93 18.16 -21.57
N SER A 4 19.11 17.62 -21.26
CA SER A 4 19.45 16.30 -21.76
C SER A 4 19.79 15.24 -20.71
N TYR A 5 19.73 15.52 -19.42
CA TYR A 5 20.03 14.55 -18.36
C TYR A 5 18.82 13.78 -17.83
N PHE A 6 17.61 14.21 -18.14
CA PHE A 6 16.39 13.52 -17.67
C PHE A 6 15.91 12.36 -18.57
N LEU A 7 16.37 12.29 -19.81
CA LEU A 7 15.87 11.30 -20.78
C LEU A 7 16.61 9.95 -20.77
N ASN A 8 17.81 9.88 -20.23
CA ASN A 8 18.59 8.63 -20.25
C ASN A 8 18.31 7.63 -19.10
N CYS A 9 17.64 8.08 -18.01
CA CYS A 9 17.18 7.16 -16.98
C CYS A 9 15.87 6.42 -17.33
N TYR A 10 15.13 6.88 -18.35
CA TYR A 10 13.82 6.35 -18.69
C TYR A 10 13.85 5.11 -19.61
N HIS A 11 14.91 4.86 -20.36
CA HIS A 11 14.94 3.77 -21.34
C HIS A 11 15.02 2.36 -20.74
N GLY A 12 15.62 2.18 -19.58
CA GLY A 12 15.65 0.87 -18.88
C GLY A 12 14.37 0.58 -18.11
N LEU A 13 13.72 1.62 -17.59
CA LEU A 13 12.45 1.53 -16.85
C LEU A 13 11.23 1.28 -17.77
N CYS A 14 11.24 1.79 -18.99
CA CYS A 14 10.11 1.67 -19.92
C CYS A 14 9.79 0.23 -20.35
N TYR A 15 10.79 -0.65 -20.50
CA TYR A 15 10.52 -2.01 -20.99
C TYR A 15 9.88 -2.89 -19.92
N ASN A 16 10.37 -2.81 -18.69
CA ASN A 16 9.77 -3.53 -17.56
C ASN A 16 8.42 -2.94 -17.16
N THR A 17 8.24 -1.63 -17.28
CA THR A 17 6.98 -0.93 -16.97
C THR A 17 5.86 -1.32 -17.93
N LEU A 18 6.13 -1.47 -19.24
CA LEU A 18 5.14 -1.91 -20.23
C LEU A 18 4.68 -3.36 -20.02
N LEU A 19 5.59 -4.27 -19.70
CA LEU A 19 5.26 -5.67 -19.36
C LEU A 19 4.49 -5.77 -18.05
N PHE A 20 4.83 -4.95 -17.07
CA PHE A 20 4.13 -4.86 -15.78
C PHE A 20 2.73 -4.25 -15.95
N GLN A 21 2.58 -3.19 -16.77
CA GLN A 21 1.29 -2.61 -17.13
C GLN A 21 0.36 -3.64 -17.77
N THR A 22 0.83 -4.41 -18.75
CA THR A 22 0.03 -5.42 -19.43
C THR A 22 -0.40 -6.54 -18.47
N LYS A 23 0.48 -6.95 -17.57
CA LYS A 23 0.21 -7.99 -16.57
C LYS A 23 -0.79 -7.53 -15.49
N ILE A 24 -0.59 -6.34 -14.92
CA ILE A 24 -1.55 -5.74 -13.97
C ILE A 24 -2.91 -5.55 -14.64
N TRP A 25 -2.92 -5.05 -15.87
CA TRP A 25 -4.16 -4.83 -16.62
C TRP A 25 -4.93 -6.13 -16.86
N THR A 26 -4.27 -7.22 -17.27
CA THR A 26 -4.88 -8.53 -17.46
C THR A 26 -5.44 -9.07 -16.13
N PHE A 27 -4.70 -8.92 -15.04
CA PHE A 27 -5.14 -9.33 -13.71
C PHE A 27 -6.41 -8.59 -13.26
N MET A 28 -6.44 -7.25 -13.41
CA MET A 28 -7.55 -6.41 -12.94
C MET A 28 -8.83 -6.59 -13.76
N THR A 29 -8.72 -6.94 -15.03
CA THR A 29 -9.89 -7.24 -15.85
C THR A 29 -10.54 -8.59 -15.52
N GLN A 30 -9.77 -9.53 -14.98
CA GLN A 30 -10.22 -10.90 -14.67
C GLN A 30 -10.69 -11.10 -13.22
N HIS A 31 -10.18 -10.30 -12.25
CA HIS A 31 -10.40 -10.50 -10.81
C HIS A 31 -10.90 -9.21 -10.14
N ARG A 32 -12.20 -8.90 -10.28
CA ARG A 32 -12.82 -7.76 -9.57
C ARG A 32 -13.22 -8.16 -8.14
N PRO A 33 -12.63 -7.53 -7.10
CA PRO A 33 -13.16 -7.65 -5.75
C PRO A 33 -14.60 -7.15 -5.64
N SER A 34 -15.41 -7.73 -4.78
CA SER A 34 -16.86 -7.47 -4.68
C SER A 34 -17.23 -6.01 -4.36
N TYR A 35 -16.38 -5.29 -3.63
CA TYR A 35 -16.58 -3.86 -3.32
C TYR A 35 -16.34 -2.92 -4.51
N PHE A 36 -15.88 -3.43 -5.67
CA PHE A 36 -15.76 -2.67 -6.94
C PHE A 36 -16.91 -2.93 -7.92
N ALA A 37 -17.92 -3.70 -7.54
CA ALA A 37 -19.04 -4.06 -8.41
C ALA A 37 -19.85 -2.85 -8.91
N ASP A 38 -19.82 -1.72 -8.19
CA ASP A 38 -20.60 -0.52 -8.50
C ASP A 38 -19.91 0.46 -9.46
N LEU A 39 -18.64 0.23 -9.83
CA LEU A 39 -17.90 1.09 -10.73
C LEU A 39 -18.13 0.67 -12.20
N LYS A 40 -19.18 1.22 -12.81
CA LYS A 40 -19.68 0.80 -14.13
C LYS A 40 -18.94 1.36 -15.35
N ASN A 41 -18.08 2.37 -15.20
CA ASN A 41 -17.41 3.05 -16.33
C ASN A 41 -15.90 3.14 -16.07
N PHE A 42 -15.14 2.10 -16.42
CA PHE A 42 -13.68 2.17 -16.42
C PHE A 42 -13.17 2.51 -17.82
N ASP A 43 -12.41 3.59 -17.91
CA ASP A 43 -11.46 3.77 -19.02
C ASP A 43 -10.40 2.65 -18.92
N VAL A 44 -10.01 2.12 -20.07
CA VAL A 44 -9.14 0.92 -20.23
C VAL A 44 -7.76 1.10 -19.57
N ASN A 45 -7.43 2.30 -19.13
CA ASN A 45 -6.14 2.70 -18.55
C ASN A 45 -6.18 3.00 -17.05
N GLU A 46 -7.33 2.93 -16.38
CA GLU A 46 -7.46 3.26 -14.96
C GLU A 46 -7.59 2.00 -14.07
N PHE A 47 -6.99 2.05 -12.89
CA PHE A 47 -7.07 0.98 -11.89
C PHE A 47 -7.27 1.57 -10.49
N THR A 48 -7.84 0.77 -9.60
CA THR A 48 -8.05 1.19 -8.22
C THR A 48 -6.86 0.82 -7.36
N VAL A 49 -6.41 1.76 -6.55
CA VAL A 49 -5.41 1.55 -5.51
C VAL A 49 -6.00 1.91 -4.14
N ILE A 50 -5.47 1.27 -3.11
CA ILE A 50 -5.74 1.62 -1.72
C ILE A 50 -4.54 2.42 -1.20
N VAL A 51 -4.77 3.69 -0.92
CA VAL A 51 -3.77 4.55 -0.28
C VAL A 51 -3.97 4.44 1.22
N THR A 52 -2.91 4.09 1.94
CA THR A 52 -2.97 3.92 3.40
C THR A 52 -2.40 5.13 4.13
N CYS A 53 -2.99 5.47 5.27
CA CYS A 53 -2.47 6.46 6.23
C CYS A 53 -2.51 5.89 7.66
N ALA A 54 -2.18 6.66 8.66
CA ALA A 54 -2.48 6.29 10.04
C ALA A 54 -3.98 6.45 10.30
N ASP A 55 -4.53 5.63 11.18
CA ASP A 55 -5.95 5.70 11.56
C ASP A 55 -6.29 7.09 12.08
N GLY A 56 -7.39 7.67 11.59
CA GLY A 56 -7.86 9.02 11.92
C GLY A 56 -7.28 10.13 11.03
N LEU A 57 -6.42 9.81 10.07
CA LEU A 57 -5.87 10.79 9.11
C LEU A 57 -6.49 10.69 7.71
N GLU A 58 -7.59 9.97 7.57
CA GLU A 58 -8.26 9.73 6.29
C GLU A 58 -8.73 11.05 5.65
N ALA A 59 -9.27 11.96 6.47
CA ALA A 59 -9.73 13.27 6.00
C ALA A 59 -8.56 14.12 5.45
N ALA A 60 -7.42 14.15 6.16
CA ALA A 60 -6.23 14.86 5.68
C ALA A 60 -5.68 14.23 4.38
N LEU A 61 -5.73 12.90 4.26
CA LEU A 61 -5.35 12.19 3.04
C LEU A 61 -6.31 12.53 1.89
N GLN A 62 -7.63 12.59 2.13
CA GLN A 62 -8.59 13.00 1.10
C GLN A 62 -8.36 14.44 0.64
N ILE A 63 -8.12 15.38 1.56
CA ILE A 63 -7.79 16.78 1.21
C ILE A 63 -6.54 16.82 0.30
N GLU A 64 -5.53 16.01 0.61
CA GLU A 64 -4.32 15.93 -0.22
C GLU A 64 -4.64 15.36 -1.60
N LEU A 65 -5.38 14.23 -1.69
CA LEU A 65 -5.74 13.60 -2.95
C LEU A 65 -6.63 14.49 -3.81
N ASP A 66 -7.58 15.21 -3.20
CA ASP A 66 -8.41 16.21 -3.89
C ASP A 66 -7.55 17.33 -4.48
N SER A 67 -6.49 17.76 -3.78
CA SER A 67 -5.53 18.75 -4.31
C SER A 67 -4.76 18.26 -5.54
N PHE A 68 -4.67 16.96 -5.73
CA PHE A 68 -4.11 16.30 -6.93
C PHE A 68 -5.17 16.08 -8.03
N GLY A 69 -6.42 16.51 -7.79
CA GLY A 69 -7.56 16.28 -8.71
C GLY A 69 -8.04 14.82 -8.70
N LEU A 70 -7.85 14.12 -7.60
CA LEU A 70 -8.23 12.71 -7.44
C LEU A 70 -9.42 12.59 -6.51
N SER A 71 -10.54 12.05 -7.01
CA SER A 71 -11.68 11.68 -6.17
C SER A 71 -11.34 10.41 -5.39
N SER A 72 -11.69 10.38 -4.11
CA SER A 72 -11.32 9.30 -3.22
C SER A 72 -12.41 8.94 -2.22
N ASP A 73 -12.50 7.66 -1.84
CA ASP A 73 -13.48 7.14 -0.90
C ASP A 73 -12.81 6.49 0.31
N VAL A 74 -13.24 6.87 1.51
CA VAL A 74 -12.78 6.21 2.74
C VAL A 74 -13.45 4.84 2.86
N LEU A 75 -12.65 3.78 2.78
CA LEU A 75 -13.15 2.41 2.94
C LEU A 75 -13.28 2.01 4.40
N ARG A 76 -12.27 2.36 5.21
CA ARG A 76 -12.16 2.07 6.64
C ARG A 76 -10.97 2.83 7.25
N ALA A 77 -10.81 2.72 8.55
CA ALA A 77 -9.69 3.34 9.26
C ALA A 77 -8.35 3.07 8.58
N GLY A 78 -7.62 4.14 8.29
CA GLY A 78 -6.32 4.14 7.63
C GLY A 78 -6.31 3.74 6.15
N ARG A 79 -7.47 3.70 5.45
CA ARG A 79 -7.56 3.23 4.06
C ARG A 79 -8.52 4.04 3.21
N VAL A 80 -8.00 4.58 2.13
CA VAL A 80 -8.73 5.38 1.14
C VAL A 80 -8.56 4.74 -0.24
N ALA A 81 -9.67 4.50 -0.94
CA ALA A 81 -9.67 4.01 -2.30
C ALA A 81 -9.58 5.17 -3.28
N VAL A 82 -8.80 5.01 -4.33
CA VAL A 82 -8.60 6.01 -5.39
C VAL A 82 -8.52 5.30 -6.74
N ILE A 83 -9.19 5.84 -7.75
CA ILE A 83 -9.05 5.40 -9.13
C ILE A 83 -7.95 6.24 -9.79
N VAL A 84 -6.94 5.56 -10.31
CA VAL A 84 -5.76 6.19 -10.90
C VAL A 84 -5.40 5.57 -12.24
N ASP A 85 -4.86 6.39 -13.13
CA ASP A 85 -3.98 5.94 -14.20
C ASP A 85 -2.54 5.86 -13.69
N LEU A 86 -1.62 5.43 -14.53
CA LEU A 86 -0.21 5.31 -14.16
C LEU A 86 0.43 6.66 -13.78
N ALA A 87 0.08 7.75 -14.46
CA ALA A 87 0.62 9.07 -14.17
C ALA A 87 0.15 9.57 -12.80
N LYS A 88 -1.13 9.43 -12.51
CA LYS A 88 -1.74 9.74 -11.21
C LYS A 88 -1.15 8.86 -10.09
N PHE A 89 -0.95 7.57 -10.35
CA PHE A 89 -0.29 6.66 -9.41
C PHE A 89 1.12 7.13 -9.06
N TYR A 90 1.95 7.44 -10.06
CA TYR A 90 3.30 7.98 -9.80
C TYR A 90 3.24 9.34 -9.11
N HIS A 91 2.26 10.18 -9.43
CA HIS A 91 2.08 11.45 -8.74
C HIS A 91 1.84 11.25 -7.25
N ILE A 92 0.95 10.33 -6.86
CA ILE A 92 0.74 9.97 -5.43
C ILE A 92 2.07 9.50 -4.81
N CYS A 93 2.77 8.57 -5.44
CA CYS A 93 4.03 8.04 -4.91
C CYS A 93 5.12 9.10 -4.73
N LEU A 94 5.17 10.10 -5.63
CA LEU A 94 6.19 11.16 -5.61
C LEU A 94 5.86 12.29 -4.64
N TYR A 95 4.58 12.67 -4.54
CA TYR A 95 4.18 13.91 -3.89
C TYR A 95 3.32 13.73 -2.65
N SER A 96 2.66 12.59 -2.45
CA SER A 96 1.84 12.42 -1.26
C SER A 96 2.67 12.43 0.03
N ARG A 97 2.28 13.32 0.93
CA ARG A 97 2.92 13.54 2.22
C ARG A 97 2.21 12.80 3.34
N VAL A 98 0.90 12.59 3.19
CA VAL A 98 0.06 11.92 4.20
C VAL A 98 0.08 10.42 4.02
N ALA A 99 0.19 9.93 2.77
CA ALA A 99 0.20 8.50 2.48
C ALA A 99 1.36 7.76 3.17
N SER A 100 1.06 6.56 3.62
CA SER A 100 2.06 5.60 4.11
C SER A 100 2.49 4.62 3.03
N ARG A 101 1.52 4.09 2.26
CA ARG A 101 1.72 3.14 1.17
C ARG A 101 0.63 3.28 0.13
N VAL A 102 0.92 2.81 -1.07
CA VAL A 102 -0.04 2.63 -2.16
C VAL A 102 -0.11 1.14 -2.48
N LEU A 103 -1.27 0.53 -2.29
CA LEU A 103 -1.49 -0.90 -2.37
C LEU A 103 -2.44 -1.25 -3.52
N LEU A 104 -2.06 -2.24 -4.33
CA LEU A 104 -2.94 -2.84 -5.32
C LEU A 104 -3.71 -3.99 -4.65
N PRO A 105 -5.06 -3.95 -4.58
CA PRO A 105 -5.84 -5.05 -4.03
C PRO A 105 -5.82 -6.25 -4.99
N LEU A 106 -5.42 -7.41 -4.48
CA LEU A 106 -5.39 -8.68 -5.22
C LEU A 106 -6.61 -9.54 -4.95
N GLY A 107 -7.29 -9.33 -3.83
CA GLY A 107 -8.52 -10.04 -3.50
C GLY A 107 -8.91 -9.91 -2.04
N GLU A 108 -10.14 -10.36 -1.77
CA GLU A 108 -10.74 -10.45 -0.44
C GLU A 108 -11.36 -11.84 -0.27
N TYR A 109 -11.27 -12.39 0.93
CA TYR A 109 -11.84 -13.68 1.30
C TYR A 109 -12.61 -13.56 2.60
N HIS A 110 -13.89 -13.91 2.58
CA HIS A 110 -14.74 -13.93 3.77
C HIS A 110 -14.67 -15.31 4.43
N PHE A 111 -14.26 -15.30 5.70
CA PHE A 111 -14.20 -16.52 6.50
C PHE A 111 -15.59 -17.07 6.80
N LYS A 112 -15.73 -18.39 6.78
CA LYS A 112 -16.95 -19.06 7.20
C LYS A 112 -17.16 -18.87 8.69
N GLN A 113 -18.37 -18.54 9.07
CA GLN A 113 -18.76 -18.30 10.44
C GLN A 113 -19.94 -19.20 10.80
N LYS A 114 -19.98 -19.61 12.07
CA LYS A 114 -21.12 -20.31 12.65
C LYS A 114 -21.65 -19.55 13.86
N LEU A 115 -22.93 -19.68 14.11
CA LEU A 115 -23.55 -19.17 15.33
C LEU A 115 -23.26 -20.14 16.47
N SER A 116 -22.53 -19.67 17.47
CA SER A 116 -22.33 -20.40 18.73
C SER A 116 -23.30 -19.85 19.77
N GLN A 117 -23.96 -20.76 20.51
CA GLN A 117 -24.75 -20.37 21.68
C GLN A 117 -23.74 -20.02 22.80
N ALA A 118 -23.50 -18.74 22.98
CA ALA A 118 -22.76 -18.26 24.13
C ALA A 118 -23.61 -18.44 25.41
N THR A 119 -22.94 -18.52 26.55
CA THR A 119 -23.54 -18.62 27.90
C THR A 119 -24.49 -17.46 28.26
N THR A 120 -24.53 -16.43 27.48
CA THR A 120 -25.49 -15.32 27.49
C THR A 120 -26.43 -15.47 26.30
N ASN A 121 -27.73 -15.38 26.51
CA ASN A 121 -28.83 -15.61 25.56
C ASN A 121 -28.76 -14.90 24.17
N GLN A 122 -27.60 -14.50 23.70
CA GLN A 122 -27.38 -13.96 22.37
C GLN A 122 -26.40 -14.83 21.58
N PRO A 123 -26.75 -15.24 20.32
CA PRO A 123 -25.84 -15.97 19.47
C PRO A 123 -24.63 -15.11 19.09
N VAL A 124 -23.43 -15.66 19.24
CA VAL A 124 -22.17 -15.02 18.85
C VAL A 124 -21.63 -15.71 17.60
N GLU A 125 -21.27 -14.94 16.59
CA GLU A 125 -20.57 -15.43 15.41
C GLU A 125 -19.14 -15.85 15.78
N VAL A 126 -18.80 -17.10 15.53
CA VAL A 126 -17.46 -17.65 15.70
C VAL A 126 -16.94 -18.22 14.39
N LEU A 127 -15.63 -18.15 14.19
CA LEU A 127 -14.96 -18.77 13.05
C LEU A 127 -15.23 -20.28 12.99
N ASP A 128 -15.56 -20.77 11.81
CA ASP A 128 -15.84 -22.19 11.54
C ASP A 128 -14.86 -22.78 10.52
N GLU A 129 -13.67 -22.22 10.41
CA GLU A 129 -12.63 -22.78 9.53
C GLU A 129 -11.23 -22.52 10.09
N ASP A 130 -10.26 -23.33 9.61
CA ASP A 130 -8.85 -23.16 9.91
C ASP A 130 -8.29 -21.97 9.10
N VAL A 131 -7.99 -20.88 9.81
CA VAL A 131 -7.54 -19.63 9.18
C VAL A 131 -6.27 -19.79 8.33
N PRO A 132 -5.20 -20.46 8.78
CA PRO A 132 -4.04 -20.74 7.94
C PRO A 132 -4.37 -21.46 6.65
N GLU A 133 -5.22 -22.48 6.70
CA GLU A 133 -5.64 -23.23 5.51
C GLU A 133 -6.52 -22.38 4.59
N ALA A 134 -7.45 -21.60 5.15
CA ALA A 134 -8.27 -20.66 4.39
C ALA A 134 -7.40 -19.60 3.66
N LEU A 135 -6.36 -19.10 4.31
CA LEU A 135 -5.41 -18.17 3.70
C LEU A 135 -4.60 -18.83 2.58
N TYR A 136 -4.21 -20.11 2.72
CA TYR A 136 -3.57 -20.86 1.64
C TYR A 136 -4.50 -21.01 0.43
N GLN A 137 -5.74 -21.43 0.66
CA GLN A 137 -6.74 -21.59 -0.41
C GLN A 137 -7.07 -20.26 -1.09
N PHE A 138 -7.16 -19.19 -0.33
CA PHE A 138 -7.35 -17.84 -0.85
C PHE A 138 -6.17 -17.40 -1.72
N ALA A 139 -4.95 -17.46 -1.20
CA ALA A 139 -3.75 -17.09 -1.93
C ALA A 139 -3.54 -17.93 -3.19
N SER A 140 -3.92 -19.22 -3.18
CA SER A 140 -3.82 -20.10 -4.34
C SER A 140 -4.71 -19.71 -5.53
N ARG A 141 -5.74 -18.87 -5.31
CA ARG A 141 -6.64 -18.38 -6.36
C ARG A 141 -6.14 -17.12 -7.05
N ILE A 142 -5.12 -16.45 -6.49
CA ILE A 142 -4.54 -15.24 -7.07
C ILE A 142 -3.59 -15.64 -8.20
N ASP A 143 -3.66 -14.92 -9.30
CA ASP A 143 -2.83 -15.15 -10.49
C ASP A 143 -1.44 -14.53 -10.32
N TRP A 144 -0.61 -15.16 -9.49
CA TRP A 144 0.74 -14.70 -9.19
C TRP A 144 1.66 -14.67 -10.40
N ILE A 145 1.46 -15.59 -11.36
CA ILE A 145 2.31 -15.75 -12.54
C ILE A 145 2.26 -14.53 -13.44
N ASN A 146 1.09 -13.89 -13.51
CA ASN A 146 0.92 -12.65 -14.26
C ASN A 146 1.41 -11.40 -13.51
N LEU A 147 1.66 -11.50 -12.19
CA LEU A 147 2.16 -10.37 -11.40
C LEU A 147 3.69 -10.30 -11.42
N PHE A 148 4.40 -11.43 -11.26
CA PHE A 148 5.87 -11.45 -11.26
C PHE A 148 6.40 -12.80 -11.77
N GLY A 149 7.69 -12.88 -12.11
CA GLY A 149 8.34 -14.08 -12.63
C GLY A 149 9.23 -14.77 -11.59
N LEU A 150 9.82 -15.92 -11.97
CA LEU A 150 10.74 -16.71 -11.14
C LEU A 150 12.03 -15.97 -10.77
N GLU A 151 12.43 -14.99 -11.58
CA GLU A 151 13.62 -14.14 -11.40
C GLU A 151 13.48 -13.15 -10.26
N HIS A 152 12.26 -12.92 -9.76
CA HIS A 152 11.97 -11.93 -8.73
C HIS A 152 11.90 -12.58 -7.34
N ARG A 153 12.33 -11.80 -6.36
CA ARG A 153 12.23 -12.15 -4.93
C ARG A 153 11.05 -11.46 -4.31
N PHE A 154 10.33 -12.16 -3.46
CA PHE A 154 9.18 -11.58 -2.78
C PHE A 154 9.26 -11.72 -1.26
N ALA A 155 8.50 -10.91 -0.57
CA ALA A 155 8.28 -11.03 0.87
C ALA A 155 6.80 -10.84 1.21
N ILE A 156 6.37 -11.44 2.31
CA ILE A 156 5.00 -11.34 2.79
C ILE A 156 4.99 -10.70 4.18
N ARG A 157 4.09 -9.77 4.38
CA ARG A 157 3.76 -9.20 5.69
C ARG A 157 2.28 -9.44 5.96
N LEU A 158 1.98 -10.29 6.93
CA LEU A 158 0.63 -10.51 7.43
C LEU A 158 0.41 -9.68 8.69
N SER A 159 -0.69 -8.96 8.74
CA SER A 159 -1.19 -8.29 9.95
C SER A 159 -2.51 -8.94 10.36
N THR A 160 -2.62 -9.36 11.60
CA THR A 160 -3.83 -10.00 12.13
C THR A 160 -4.45 -9.18 13.24
N ASP A 161 -5.78 -9.14 13.31
CA ASP A 161 -6.51 -8.55 14.45
C ASP A 161 -6.18 -9.39 15.71
N LYS A 162 -6.02 -8.73 16.85
CA LYS A 162 -5.77 -9.37 18.15
C LYS A 162 -6.85 -10.37 18.56
N ARG A 163 -8.07 -10.20 18.05
CA ARG A 163 -9.20 -11.12 18.29
C ARG A 163 -9.10 -12.41 17.47
N LEU A 164 -8.26 -12.43 16.43
CA LEU A 164 -8.03 -13.61 15.64
C LEU A 164 -6.93 -14.45 16.30
N SER A 165 -7.33 -15.54 16.98
CA SER A 165 -6.39 -16.46 17.63
C SER A 165 -5.69 -17.34 16.58
N VAL A 166 -4.64 -16.81 15.95
CA VAL A 166 -3.87 -17.51 14.93
C VAL A 166 -2.37 -17.27 15.14
N ASN A 167 -1.56 -18.30 14.89
CA ASN A 167 -0.12 -18.11 14.79
C ASN A 167 0.20 -17.36 13.48
N GLN A 168 0.48 -16.06 13.61
CA GLN A 168 0.73 -15.18 12.48
C GLN A 168 1.89 -15.64 11.60
N GLN A 169 2.95 -16.20 12.22
CA GLN A 169 4.10 -16.71 11.46
C GLN A 169 3.71 -17.92 10.62
N PHE A 170 2.97 -18.86 11.20
CA PHE A 170 2.48 -20.03 10.46
C PHE A 170 1.50 -19.65 9.36
N ALA A 171 0.57 -18.72 9.63
CA ALA A 171 -0.35 -18.20 8.62
C ALA A 171 0.38 -17.51 7.45
N THR A 172 1.45 -16.76 7.75
CA THR A 172 2.31 -16.15 6.72
C THR A 172 2.99 -17.20 5.85
N LEU A 173 3.48 -18.30 6.46
CA LEU A 173 4.09 -19.41 5.73
C LEU A 173 3.08 -20.10 4.80
N ARG A 174 1.81 -20.24 5.21
CA ARG A 174 0.76 -20.81 4.35
C ARG A 174 0.50 -19.96 3.09
N ILE A 175 0.48 -18.63 3.21
CA ILE A 175 0.38 -17.74 2.04
C ILE A 175 1.62 -17.93 1.14
N LYS A 176 2.82 -17.99 1.71
CA LYS A 176 4.06 -18.24 0.98
C LYS A 176 4.01 -19.58 0.22
N ASP A 177 3.52 -20.64 0.88
CA ASP A 177 3.42 -21.96 0.28
C ASP A 177 2.44 -21.96 -0.90
N ALA A 178 1.31 -21.27 -0.80
CA ALA A 178 0.36 -21.11 -1.90
C ALA A 178 1.00 -20.46 -3.14
N ILE A 179 1.79 -19.41 -2.94
CA ILE A 179 2.54 -18.75 -4.02
C ILE A 179 3.56 -19.71 -4.62
N ALA A 180 4.40 -20.32 -3.78
CA ALA A 180 5.44 -21.24 -4.21
C ALA A 180 4.86 -22.46 -4.98
N ASP A 181 3.74 -23.00 -4.54
CA ASP A 181 3.08 -24.13 -5.19
C ASP A 181 2.42 -23.74 -6.52
N THR A 182 1.95 -22.49 -6.64
CA THR A 182 1.43 -21.97 -7.92
C THR A 182 2.54 -21.90 -8.97
N PHE A 183 3.69 -21.36 -8.63
CA PHE A 183 4.85 -21.32 -9.53
C PHE A 183 5.41 -22.73 -9.82
N ASN A 184 5.50 -23.57 -8.80
CA ASN A 184 5.99 -24.95 -8.98
C ASN A 184 5.10 -25.77 -9.92
N ARG A 185 3.79 -25.60 -9.85
CA ARG A 185 2.85 -26.25 -10.79
C ARG A 185 3.01 -25.78 -12.22
N ALA A 186 3.30 -24.48 -12.42
CA ALA A 186 3.41 -23.89 -13.76
C ALA A 186 4.79 -24.09 -14.40
N PHE A 187 5.85 -24.02 -13.62
CA PHE A 187 7.23 -23.93 -14.12
C PHE A 187 8.18 -25.00 -13.55
N GLY A 188 7.72 -25.82 -12.59
CA GLY A 188 8.59 -26.79 -11.89
C GLY A 188 9.64 -26.15 -10.99
N ALA A 189 9.52 -24.85 -10.71
CA ALA A 189 10.45 -24.06 -9.90
C ALA A 189 9.68 -23.08 -8.99
N ARG A 190 10.37 -22.52 -8.00
CA ARG A 190 9.78 -21.60 -7.01
C ARG A 190 10.56 -20.27 -7.03
N PRO A 191 9.89 -19.11 -6.93
CA PRO A 191 10.57 -17.84 -6.75
C PRO A 191 11.21 -17.76 -5.36
N ASP A 192 12.28 -16.98 -5.24
CA ASP A 192 12.99 -16.80 -3.98
C ASP A 192 12.26 -15.85 -3.03
N VAL A 193 12.45 -16.07 -1.73
CA VAL A 193 11.93 -15.20 -0.66
C VAL A 193 13.06 -14.40 -0.03
N ASP A 194 12.95 -13.08 -0.05
CA ASP A 194 13.89 -12.18 0.61
C ASP A 194 13.16 -11.14 1.47
N ALA A 195 13.19 -11.34 2.78
CA ALA A 195 12.52 -10.44 3.73
C ALA A 195 13.21 -9.07 3.88
N LYS A 196 14.48 -8.93 3.46
CA LYS A 196 15.25 -7.70 3.62
C LYS A 196 15.19 -6.81 2.38
N GLN A 197 15.31 -7.41 1.21
CA GLN A 197 15.35 -6.72 -0.08
C GLN A 197 14.48 -7.45 -1.12
N PRO A 198 13.17 -7.56 -0.89
CA PRO A 198 12.28 -8.18 -1.86
C PRO A 198 12.14 -7.27 -3.09
N ASP A 199 11.94 -7.88 -4.24
CA ASP A 199 11.52 -7.15 -5.44
C ASP A 199 10.01 -6.84 -5.34
N PHE A 200 9.21 -7.73 -4.74
CA PHE A 200 7.79 -7.53 -4.50
C PHE A 200 7.43 -7.73 -3.02
N GLN A 201 6.76 -6.74 -2.44
CA GLN A 201 6.24 -6.84 -1.09
C GLN A 201 4.73 -7.12 -1.13
N ILE A 202 4.33 -8.26 -0.58
CA ILE A 202 2.92 -8.65 -0.45
C ILE A 202 2.45 -8.31 0.95
N PHE A 203 1.35 -7.56 1.03
CA PHE A 203 0.66 -7.29 2.29
C PHE A 203 -0.59 -8.15 2.40
N ALA A 204 -0.75 -8.80 3.52
CA ALA A 204 -1.98 -9.49 3.87
C ALA A 204 -2.52 -8.97 5.19
N THR A 205 -3.83 -8.87 5.30
CA THR A 205 -4.51 -8.56 6.56
C THR A 205 -5.60 -9.58 6.80
N ALA A 206 -5.81 -9.96 8.05
CA ALA A 206 -6.89 -10.84 8.43
C ALA A 206 -7.50 -10.41 9.78
N ASN A 207 -8.81 -10.40 9.85
CA ASN A 207 -9.58 -10.24 11.07
C ASN A 207 -10.50 -11.46 11.24
N HIS A 208 -11.41 -11.41 12.20
CA HIS A 208 -12.34 -12.51 12.46
C HIS A 208 -13.42 -12.71 11.40
N LYS A 209 -13.53 -11.83 10.39
CA LYS A 209 -14.57 -11.89 9.34
C LYS A 209 -13.98 -12.15 7.96
N PHE A 210 -12.87 -11.49 7.63
CA PHE A 210 -12.31 -11.57 6.30
C PHE A 210 -10.78 -11.42 6.30
N ALA A 211 -10.18 -11.82 5.20
CA ALA A 211 -8.78 -11.57 4.87
C ALA A 211 -8.67 -10.84 3.53
N GLU A 212 -7.63 -10.04 3.38
CA GLU A 212 -7.30 -9.34 2.14
C GLU A 212 -5.82 -9.53 1.82
N ILE A 213 -5.52 -9.57 0.53
CA ILE A 213 -4.14 -9.62 0.04
C ILE A 213 -3.95 -8.46 -0.95
N PHE A 214 -2.81 -7.79 -0.81
CA PHE A 214 -2.41 -6.63 -1.60
C PHE A 214 -0.98 -6.78 -2.11
N LEU A 215 -0.70 -6.19 -3.26
CA LEU A 215 0.66 -5.93 -3.70
C LEU A 215 1.03 -4.48 -3.33
N ASP A 216 2.16 -4.28 -2.66
CA ASP A 216 2.68 -2.94 -2.35
C ASP A 216 3.35 -2.34 -3.59
N LEU A 217 2.74 -1.31 -4.14
CA LEU A 217 3.27 -0.60 -5.30
C LEU A 217 4.23 0.54 -4.92
N SER A 218 4.25 0.94 -3.64
CA SER A 218 5.09 2.05 -3.18
C SER A 218 6.54 1.66 -2.86
N GLY A 219 6.85 0.36 -2.84
CA GLY A 219 8.15 -0.18 -2.47
C GLY A 219 8.50 0.13 -1.01
N VAL A 220 9.27 1.18 -0.75
CA VAL A 220 9.56 1.64 0.61
C VAL A 220 8.44 2.53 1.12
N SER A 221 8.09 2.40 2.41
CA SER A 221 7.04 3.23 3.01
C SER A 221 7.28 4.71 2.76
N LEU A 222 6.24 5.42 2.25
CA LEU A 222 6.35 6.81 1.80
C LEU A 222 6.71 7.79 2.93
N HIS A 223 6.36 7.48 4.19
CA HIS A 223 6.73 8.33 5.32
C HIS A 223 8.25 8.38 5.59
N ARG A 224 9.02 7.41 5.11
CA ARG A 224 10.49 7.43 5.22
C ARG A 224 11.07 8.32 4.13
N ARG A 225 11.16 9.65 4.38
CA ARG A 225 11.63 10.62 3.39
C ARG A 225 13.15 10.57 3.13
N GLY A 226 13.93 10.08 4.11
CA GLY A 226 15.38 10.03 4.03
C GLY A 226 16.11 11.31 4.48
N TYR A 227 15.43 12.42 4.70
CA TYR A 227 16.07 13.69 5.10
C TYR A 227 16.57 13.72 6.56
N ARG A 228 16.19 12.77 7.37
CA ARG A 228 16.49 12.77 8.80
C ARG A 228 17.94 12.39 9.06
N VAL A 229 18.76 13.36 9.49
CA VAL A 229 20.18 13.17 9.79
C VAL A 229 20.39 12.66 11.21
N ALA A 230 19.56 13.11 12.18
CA ALA A 230 19.64 12.72 13.57
C ALA A 230 18.30 12.15 14.06
N ASN A 231 18.36 11.08 14.82
CA ASN A 231 17.18 10.50 15.45
C ASN A 231 17.08 10.95 16.90
N THR A 232 15.93 11.47 17.29
CA THR A 232 15.52 11.64 18.68
C THR A 232 14.98 10.32 19.23
N ALA A 233 14.82 10.19 20.54
CA ALA A 233 14.31 8.96 21.17
C ALA A 233 12.90 8.57 20.67
N ALA A 234 12.04 9.56 20.34
CA ALA A 234 10.69 9.35 19.84
C ALA A 234 10.36 10.40 18.75
N PRO A 235 10.85 10.22 17.52
CA PRO A 235 10.62 11.19 16.46
C PRO A 235 9.18 11.13 15.97
N LEU A 236 8.57 12.31 15.70
CA LEU A 236 7.29 12.37 15.02
C LEU A 236 7.43 11.80 13.60
N LYS A 237 6.49 10.98 13.17
CA LYS A 237 6.48 10.47 11.79
C LYS A 237 6.19 11.61 10.82
N GLU A 238 6.87 11.62 9.70
CA GLU A 238 6.80 12.66 8.69
C GLU A 238 5.39 12.82 8.12
N ASN A 239 4.71 11.71 7.83
CA ASN A 239 3.34 11.73 7.32
C ASN A 239 2.32 12.21 8.35
N LEU A 240 2.55 11.99 9.65
CA LEU A 240 1.71 12.55 10.71
C LEU A 240 1.90 14.07 10.82
N ALA A 241 3.14 14.55 10.74
CA ALA A 241 3.41 15.98 10.71
C ALA A 241 2.75 16.65 9.50
N ALA A 242 2.86 16.05 8.32
CA ALA A 242 2.22 16.55 7.11
C ALA A 242 0.69 16.57 7.23
N ALA A 243 0.08 15.53 7.77
CA ALA A 243 -1.37 15.48 7.97
C ALA A 243 -1.87 16.62 8.89
N LEU A 244 -1.16 16.87 9.99
CA LEU A 244 -1.49 17.98 10.89
C LEU A 244 -1.33 19.35 10.21
N LEU A 245 -0.37 19.49 9.30
CA LEU A 245 -0.21 20.71 8.49
C LEU A 245 -1.36 20.87 7.50
N TYR A 246 -1.90 19.80 6.94
CA TYR A 246 -3.12 19.83 6.12
C TYR A 246 -4.33 20.26 6.95
N GLU A 247 -4.54 19.68 8.12
CA GLU A 247 -5.62 20.03 9.05
C GLU A 247 -5.56 21.50 9.51
N CYS A 248 -4.35 22.04 9.71
CA CYS A 248 -4.14 23.46 10.04
C CYS A 248 -4.28 24.40 8.82
N GLY A 249 -4.55 23.91 7.62
CA GLY A 249 -4.68 24.73 6.41
C GLY A 249 -3.35 25.28 5.88
N TRP A 250 -2.20 24.78 6.33
CA TRP A 250 -0.88 25.24 5.85
C TRP A 250 -0.72 25.11 4.33
N HIS A 251 -1.25 24.06 3.75
CA HIS A 251 -1.24 23.80 2.31
C HIS A 251 -1.97 24.87 1.49
N GLN A 252 -2.95 25.55 2.06
CA GLN A 252 -3.75 26.58 1.39
C GLN A 252 -3.02 27.93 1.28
N GLY A 253 -1.88 28.10 1.97
CA GLY A 253 -1.14 29.33 1.94
C GLY A 253 -1.74 30.47 2.76
N ILE A 254 -2.71 30.19 3.61
CA ILE A 254 -3.38 31.18 4.47
C ILE A 254 -2.53 31.65 5.66
N HIS A 255 -1.44 30.96 5.95
CA HIS A 255 -0.52 31.29 7.04
C HIS A 255 0.83 31.72 6.50
N ASP A 256 1.35 32.83 6.98
CA ASP A 256 2.64 33.39 6.54
C ASP A 256 3.83 32.83 7.33
N ALA A 257 3.59 32.33 8.53
CA ALA A 257 4.62 31.84 9.43
C ALA A 257 4.17 30.60 10.20
N ILE A 258 5.14 29.76 10.58
CA ILE A 258 4.97 28.63 11.48
C ILE A 258 5.99 28.76 12.62
N ILE A 259 5.52 28.53 13.85
CA ILE A 259 6.36 28.49 15.05
C ILE A 259 6.17 27.13 15.69
N ASP A 260 7.26 26.41 15.87
CA ASP A 260 7.28 25.11 16.56
C ASP A 260 8.10 25.25 17.86
N PRO A 261 7.44 25.50 19.00
CA PRO A 261 8.13 25.68 20.28
C PRO A 261 8.72 24.42 20.86
N MET A 262 8.37 23.23 20.29
CA MET A 262 8.86 21.92 20.73
C MET A 262 9.43 21.11 19.56
N CYS A 263 10.22 21.76 18.71
CA CYS A 263 10.60 21.32 17.39
C CYS A 263 11.30 19.94 17.34
N GLY A 264 11.90 19.48 18.41
CA GLY A 264 12.62 18.21 18.44
C GLY A 264 13.65 18.12 17.30
N SER A 265 13.44 17.17 16.36
CA SER A 265 14.25 17.03 15.14
C SER A 265 13.81 17.94 14.00
N GLY A 266 12.91 18.88 14.21
CA GLY A 266 12.43 19.84 13.20
C GLY A 266 11.47 19.23 12.17
N THR A 267 10.81 18.12 12.46
CA THR A 267 9.95 17.42 11.48
C THR A 267 8.83 18.31 10.94
N PHE A 268 8.12 19.07 11.81
CA PHE A 268 7.08 20.00 11.36
C PHE A 268 7.61 21.08 10.43
N ILE A 269 8.69 21.71 10.81
CA ILE A 269 9.30 22.79 10.00
C ILE A 269 9.75 22.26 8.65
N THR A 270 10.41 21.09 8.64
CA THR A 270 10.87 20.44 7.40
C THR A 270 9.71 20.11 6.47
N GLU A 271 8.67 19.44 6.97
CA GLU A 271 7.48 19.10 6.16
C GLU A 271 6.74 20.36 5.68
N ALA A 272 6.64 21.42 6.52
CA ALA A 272 6.03 22.68 6.14
C ALA A 272 6.78 23.39 5.00
N LEU A 273 8.11 23.43 5.06
CA LEU A 273 8.93 24.02 4.01
C LEU A 273 8.86 23.22 2.72
N MET A 274 8.97 21.88 2.80
CA MET A 274 8.84 20.99 1.65
C MET A 274 7.47 21.10 0.98
N MET A 275 6.40 21.28 1.77
CA MET A 275 5.03 21.47 1.26
C MET A 275 4.93 22.78 0.48
N ARG A 276 5.45 23.89 1.02
CA ARG A 276 5.48 25.21 0.34
C ARG A 276 6.33 25.20 -0.92
N ALA A 277 7.44 24.47 -0.92
CA ALA A 277 8.32 24.34 -2.08
C ALA A 277 7.79 23.36 -3.13
N VAL A 278 6.66 22.68 -2.89
CA VAL A 278 6.13 21.59 -3.74
C VAL A 278 7.22 20.54 -4.03
N PHE A 279 8.04 20.25 -3.01
CA PHE A 279 9.19 19.37 -3.15
C PHE A 279 8.75 17.91 -3.13
N PRO A 280 9.13 17.08 -4.13
CA PRO A 280 8.78 15.66 -4.14
C PRO A 280 9.33 14.93 -2.92
N VAL A 281 8.47 14.21 -2.20
CA VAL A 281 8.84 13.58 -0.92
C VAL A 281 9.92 12.51 -1.04
N VAL A 282 10.05 11.93 -2.21
CA VAL A 282 10.99 10.82 -2.48
C VAL A 282 12.38 11.27 -2.90
N LEU A 283 12.58 12.54 -3.32
CA LEU A 283 13.90 13.03 -3.75
C LEU A 283 14.94 13.12 -2.61
N ALA A 284 14.50 13.06 -1.37
CA ALA A 284 15.38 12.98 -0.21
C ALA A 284 15.92 11.55 0.05
N LYS A 285 15.41 10.54 -0.66
CA LYS A 285 15.88 9.15 -0.56
C LYS A 285 17.11 8.94 -1.42
N ALA A 286 17.96 7.97 -1.04
CA ALA A 286 19.05 7.54 -1.90
C ALA A 286 18.52 6.92 -3.21
N PRO A 287 19.19 7.08 -4.34
CA PRO A 287 18.73 6.59 -5.65
C PRO A 287 18.40 5.10 -5.70
N ASP A 288 19.09 4.28 -4.93
CA ASP A 288 18.90 2.83 -4.78
C ASP A 288 17.68 2.44 -3.93
N GLU A 289 17.11 3.40 -3.18
CA GLU A 289 15.84 3.22 -2.43
C GLU A 289 14.59 3.53 -3.28
N PHE A 290 14.76 4.07 -4.50
CA PHE A 290 13.66 4.30 -5.43
C PHE A 290 13.31 2.99 -6.14
N ARG A 291 12.37 2.27 -5.57
CA ARG A 291 11.77 1.09 -6.21
C ARG A 291 10.28 1.31 -6.26
N PHE A 292 9.80 1.85 -7.37
CA PHE A 292 8.39 1.77 -7.76
C PHE A 292 8.24 0.56 -8.69
N TYR A 293 7.33 -0.30 -8.35
CA TYR A 293 7.07 -1.52 -9.09
C TYR A 293 5.97 -1.32 -10.13
#